data_3af9b927dba55a647f4c66088ad96029
#
_entry.id   3af9b927dba55a647f4c66088ad96029
#
_cell.length_a   1.000
_cell.length_b   1.000
_cell.length_c   1.000
_cell.angle_alpha   90.00
_cell.angle_beta   90.00
_cell.angle_gamma   90.00
#
_symmetry.space_group_name_H-M   'P 1'
#
loop_
_entity.id
_entity.type
_entity.pdbx_description
1 polymer ?
#
loop_
_entity_poly.entity_id
_entity_poly.type
_entity_poly.pdbx_seq_one_letter_code
_entity_poly.pdbx_strand_id
1 'polypeptide(L)'
;MNQIAADTYLAAAVVVHEACVLIVRRSYRERFLPGAWGVPCGKLDRGESARSGALRELKEETGILGTIVAHTGSSSFLSDYRGRRVHNHQENFIVRPLTLDVTLPSPDQAHLWARPAELAEIGVDAYNLEVIRQALGGRLDAAGLRAMTARFRYPAPPSFSSPKTLPARRVRQDRRPAAAESWAADRPARRRRS
;
A
#
# COMPACT_ATOMS: atom_id res chain seq x y z
N MET A 1 2.81 -16.94 -25.73
CA MET A 1 1.90 -16.86 -24.57
C MET A 1 2.77 -16.99 -23.31
N ASN A 2 2.95 -15.91 -22.54
CA ASN A 2 3.65 -16.00 -21.24
C ASN A 2 2.75 -16.73 -20.27
N GLN A 3 3.09 -17.95 -19.92
CA GLN A 3 2.39 -18.71 -18.88
C GLN A 3 2.56 -18.02 -17.53
N ILE A 4 1.48 -17.95 -16.74
CA ILE A 4 1.53 -17.55 -15.33
C ILE A 4 2.31 -18.62 -14.59
N ALA A 5 3.40 -18.24 -13.95
CA ALA A 5 4.35 -19.20 -13.38
C ALA A 5 4.01 -19.61 -11.93
N ALA A 6 3.29 -18.78 -11.20
CA ALA A 6 2.91 -19.03 -9.79
C ALA A 6 1.78 -18.11 -9.35
N ASP A 7 1.02 -18.58 -8.34
CA ASP A 7 0.11 -17.76 -7.56
C ASP A 7 0.81 -17.30 -6.28
N THR A 8 0.56 -16.06 -5.88
CA THR A 8 1.03 -15.49 -4.62
C THR A 8 -0.16 -14.93 -3.86
N TYR A 9 -0.22 -15.24 -2.58
CA TYR A 9 -1.29 -14.80 -1.69
C TYR A 9 -0.77 -13.69 -0.78
N LEU A 10 -1.52 -12.59 -0.71
CA LEU A 10 -1.17 -11.37 0.00
C LEU A 10 -2.28 -11.00 0.98
N ALA A 11 -1.94 -10.21 1.98
CA ALA A 11 -2.92 -9.56 2.83
C ALA A 11 -2.57 -8.09 3.03
N ALA A 12 -3.56 -7.22 2.90
CA ALA A 12 -3.42 -5.78 3.01
C ALA A 12 -4.22 -5.22 4.20
N ALA A 13 -3.63 -4.25 4.87
CA ALA A 13 -4.22 -3.52 5.98
C ALA A 13 -4.56 -2.08 5.57
N VAL A 14 -5.83 -1.78 5.35
CA VAL A 14 -6.32 -0.40 5.21
C VAL A 14 -6.52 0.16 6.62
N VAL A 15 -5.52 0.86 7.12
CA VAL A 15 -5.52 1.40 8.48
C VAL A 15 -6.22 2.75 8.49
N VAL A 16 -7.30 2.84 9.26
CA VAL A 16 -8.14 4.04 9.33
C VAL A 16 -8.11 4.62 10.73
N HIS A 17 -7.78 5.90 10.84
CA HIS A 17 -7.84 6.67 12.07
C HIS A 17 -8.46 8.05 11.78
N GLU A 18 -9.53 8.40 12.53
CA GLU A 18 -10.33 9.60 12.28
C GLU A 18 -10.83 9.68 10.83
N ALA A 19 -10.35 10.65 10.05
CA ALA A 19 -10.71 10.85 8.66
C ALA A 19 -9.53 10.56 7.70
N CYS A 20 -8.52 9.83 8.18
CA CYS A 20 -7.29 9.55 7.43
C CYS A 20 -7.06 8.06 7.24
N VAL A 21 -6.34 7.73 6.19
CA VAL A 21 -5.82 6.39 5.90
C VAL A 21 -4.30 6.45 5.96
N LEU A 22 -3.70 5.45 6.60
CA LEU A 22 -2.25 5.29 6.56
C LEU A 22 -1.82 4.78 5.20
N ILE A 23 -0.91 5.49 4.58
CA ILE A 23 -0.20 5.04 3.38
C ILE A 23 1.31 5.05 3.65
N VAL A 24 2.01 4.11 3.04
CA VAL A 24 3.46 3.93 3.15
C VAL A 24 4.09 4.03 1.78
N ARG A 25 5.19 4.75 1.67
CA ARG A 25 6.00 4.78 0.47
C ARG A 25 7.09 3.72 0.57
N ARG A 26 7.12 2.84 -0.40
CA ARG A 26 8.13 1.80 -0.53
C ARG A 26 9.53 2.40 -0.67
N SER A 27 10.53 1.65 -0.20
CA SER A 27 11.92 2.04 -0.42
C SER A 27 12.24 2.11 -1.92
N TYR A 28 13.04 3.07 -2.32
CA TYR A 28 13.56 3.16 -3.69
C TYR A 28 14.52 2.00 -4.05
N ARG A 29 14.97 1.24 -3.05
CA ARG A 29 15.84 0.06 -3.22
C ARG A 29 15.05 -1.23 -3.44
N GLU A 30 13.74 -1.20 -3.25
CA GLU A 30 12.90 -2.36 -3.49
C GLU A 30 12.83 -2.68 -4.98
N ARG A 31 12.76 -4.00 -5.27
CA ARG A 31 12.69 -4.47 -6.67
C ARG A 31 11.30 -4.33 -7.28
N PHE A 32 10.28 -4.34 -6.44
CA PHE A 32 8.89 -4.25 -6.86
C PHE A 32 8.32 -2.89 -6.46
N LEU A 33 7.87 -2.13 -7.45
CA LEU A 33 7.28 -0.79 -7.30
C LEU A 33 8.12 0.14 -6.39
N PRO A 34 9.40 0.40 -6.69
CA PRO A 34 10.23 1.27 -5.88
C PRO A 34 9.64 2.67 -5.79
N GLY A 35 9.55 3.20 -4.58
CA GLY A 35 9.02 4.55 -4.32
C GLY A 35 7.50 4.70 -4.47
N ALA A 36 6.75 3.64 -4.78
CA ALA A 36 5.30 3.69 -4.87
C ALA A 36 4.64 3.86 -3.50
N TRP A 37 3.53 4.61 -3.47
CA TRP A 37 2.67 4.76 -2.31
C TRP A 37 1.56 3.72 -2.31
N GLY A 38 1.30 3.09 -1.17
CA GLY A 38 0.23 2.11 -1.02
C GLY A 38 -0.12 1.84 0.44
N VAL A 39 -1.07 0.95 0.65
CA VAL A 39 -1.39 0.44 1.99
C VAL A 39 -0.37 -0.60 2.43
N PRO A 40 -0.10 -0.78 3.74
CA PRO A 40 0.70 -1.90 4.24
C PRO A 40 0.18 -3.23 3.71
N CYS A 41 1.06 -4.00 3.07
CA CYS A 41 0.67 -5.24 2.40
C CYS A 41 1.86 -6.14 2.15
N GLY A 42 1.73 -7.42 2.47
CA GLY A 42 2.76 -8.40 2.17
C GLY A 42 2.26 -9.80 1.95
N LYS A 43 3.19 -10.73 1.75
CA LYS A 43 2.91 -12.13 1.43
C LYS A 43 2.52 -12.91 2.68
N LEU A 44 1.57 -13.80 2.51
CA LEU A 44 1.21 -14.76 3.55
C LEU A 44 2.32 -15.79 3.72
N ASP A 45 2.64 -16.10 4.96
CA ASP A 45 3.47 -17.23 5.31
C ASP A 45 2.72 -18.55 5.10
N ARG A 46 3.47 -19.64 4.99
CA ARG A 46 2.87 -20.97 4.78
C ARG A 46 1.94 -21.36 5.96
N GLY A 47 0.67 -21.53 5.66
CA GLY A 47 -0.35 -21.88 6.65
C GLY A 47 -0.87 -20.70 7.47
N GLU A 48 -0.43 -19.48 7.14
CA GLU A 48 -0.92 -18.27 7.79
C GLU A 48 -2.30 -17.89 7.25
N SER A 49 -3.17 -17.44 8.14
CA SER A 49 -4.45 -16.85 7.72
C SER A 49 -4.24 -15.43 7.18
N ALA A 50 -5.07 -15.01 6.22
CA ALA A 50 -4.98 -13.65 5.68
C ALA A 50 -5.16 -12.57 6.77
N ARG A 51 -6.00 -12.84 7.80
CA ARG A 51 -6.18 -11.95 8.95
C ARG A 51 -4.90 -11.78 9.76
N SER A 52 -4.20 -12.87 10.04
CA SER A 52 -2.93 -12.84 10.78
C SER A 52 -1.85 -12.15 9.95
N GLY A 53 -1.76 -12.48 8.66
CA GLY A 53 -0.79 -11.88 7.74
C GLY A 53 -0.96 -10.37 7.63
N ALA A 54 -2.19 -9.86 7.49
CA ALA A 54 -2.43 -8.42 7.43
C ALA A 54 -1.93 -7.68 8.69
N LEU A 55 -2.12 -8.26 9.88
CA LEU A 55 -1.65 -7.65 11.14
C LEU A 55 -0.14 -7.79 11.32
N ARG A 56 0.45 -8.91 10.89
CA ARG A 56 1.90 -9.12 10.92
C ARG A 56 2.60 -8.12 10.00
N GLU A 57 2.17 -8.03 8.73
CA GLU A 57 2.74 -7.11 7.75
C GLU A 57 2.59 -5.65 8.18
N LEU A 58 1.42 -5.26 8.72
CA LEU A 58 1.23 -3.93 9.29
C LEU A 58 2.28 -3.63 10.36
N LYS A 59 2.50 -4.56 11.29
CA LYS A 59 3.50 -4.40 12.35
C LYS A 59 4.92 -4.36 11.80
N GLU A 60 5.27 -5.22 10.85
CA GLU A 60 6.60 -5.31 10.25
C GLU A 60 6.93 -4.06 9.42
N GLU A 61 5.97 -3.58 8.63
CA GLU A 61 6.17 -2.42 7.75
C GLU A 61 6.06 -1.06 8.45
N THR A 62 5.35 -0.99 9.59
CA THR A 62 5.03 0.31 10.21
C THR A 62 5.21 0.38 11.72
N GLY A 63 5.46 -0.73 12.40
CA GLY A 63 5.46 -0.79 13.86
C GLY A 63 4.07 -0.69 14.51
N ILE A 64 3.02 -0.41 13.73
CA ILE A 64 1.67 -0.23 14.26
C ILE A 64 1.06 -1.57 14.67
N LEU A 65 0.49 -1.58 15.86
CA LEU A 65 -0.41 -2.63 16.30
C LEU A 65 -1.86 -2.24 15.96
N GLY A 66 -2.67 -3.20 15.53
CA GLY A 66 -4.03 -2.94 15.13
C GLY A 66 -5.00 -4.07 15.40
N THR A 67 -6.27 -3.79 15.24
CA THR A 67 -7.37 -4.77 15.31
C THR A 67 -8.15 -4.74 14.01
N ILE A 68 -8.36 -5.90 13.39
CA ILE A 68 -9.19 -6.02 12.20
C ILE A 68 -10.65 -5.74 12.57
N VAL A 69 -11.21 -4.75 11.86
CA VAL A 69 -12.61 -4.33 11.98
C VAL A 69 -13.49 -5.13 11.02
N ALA A 70 -13.07 -5.24 9.77
CA ALA A 70 -13.81 -5.95 8.73
C ALA A 70 -12.88 -6.51 7.65
N HIS A 71 -13.32 -7.58 6.98
CA HIS A 71 -12.83 -7.99 5.68
C HIS A 71 -13.61 -7.20 4.62
N THR A 72 -12.90 -6.60 3.67
CA THR A 72 -13.51 -5.67 2.68
C THR A 72 -13.53 -6.22 1.28
N GLY A 73 -13.07 -7.44 1.11
CA GLY A 73 -13.08 -8.16 -0.16
C GLY A 73 -11.68 -8.58 -0.61
N SER A 74 -11.66 -9.25 -1.74
CA SER A 74 -10.45 -9.74 -2.38
C SER A 74 -10.20 -8.96 -3.67
N SER A 75 -8.96 -8.81 -4.03
CA SER A 75 -8.53 -8.22 -5.30
C SER A 75 -7.38 -9.02 -5.90
N SER A 76 -7.12 -8.85 -7.19
CA SER A 76 -6.01 -9.54 -7.83
C SER A 76 -5.32 -8.69 -8.88
N PHE A 77 -4.05 -8.96 -9.11
CA PHE A 77 -3.27 -8.30 -10.14
C PHE A 77 -2.14 -9.20 -10.65
N LEU A 78 -1.68 -8.91 -11.85
CA LEU A 78 -0.51 -9.55 -12.43
C LEU A 78 0.73 -8.70 -12.18
N SER A 79 1.82 -9.35 -11.85
CA SER A 79 3.14 -8.71 -11.72
C SER A 79 4.21 -9.54 -12.40
N ASP A 80 5.32 -8.89 -12.76
CA ASP A 80 6.51 -9.57 -13.25
C ASP A 80 7.53 -9.64 -12.10
N TYR A 81 7.91 -10.86 -11.74
CA TYR A 81 8.93 -11.10 -10.74
C TYR A 81 10.03 -11.98 -11.31
N ARG A 82 11.25 -11.45 -11.42
CA ARG A 82 12.42 -12.14 -11.99
C ARG A 82 12.14 -12.74 -13.38
N GLY A 83 11.45 -11.99 -14.24
CA GLY A 83 11.10 -12.42 -15.59
C GLY A 83 9.99 -13.47 -15.67
N ARG A 84 9.30 -13.72 -14.57
CA ARG A 84 8.15 -14.63 -14.51
C ARG A 84 6.89 -13.87 -14.18
N ARG A 85 5.81 -14.15 -14.89
CA ARG A 85 4.49 -13.58 -14.61
C ARG A 85 3.89 -14.27 -13.39
N VAL A 86 3.49 -13.48 -12.40
CA VAL A 86 2.92 -13.95 -11.13
C VAL A 86 1.52 -13.39 -11.00
N HIS A 87 0.55 -14.23 -10.65
CA HIS A 87 -0.79 -13.82 -10.29
C HIS A 87 -0.85 -13.62 -8.78
N ASN A 88 -1.15 -12.42 -8.36
CA ASN A 88 -1.26 -12.05 -6.96
C ASN A 88 -2.73 -12.01 -6.56
N HIS A 89 -3.07 -12.70 -5.48
CA HIS A 89 -4.38 -12.70 -4.84
C HIS A 89 -4.25 -11.98 -3.51
N GLN A 90 -5.01 -10.93 -3.30
CA GLN A 90 -4.90 -10.09 -2.11
C GLN A 90 -6.21 -10.04 -1.36
N GLU A 91 -6.17 -10.34 -0.05
CA GLU A 91 -7.26 -10.14 0.88
C GLU A 91 -7.12 -8.79 1.59
N ASN A 92 -8.19 -7.99 1.62
CA ASN A 92 -8.18 -6.62 2.10
C ASN A 92 -8.96 -6.49 3.42
N PHE A 93 -8.36 -5.84 4.40
CA PHE A 93 -8.96 -5.65 5.72
C PHE A 93 -8.93 -4.19 6.16
N ILE A 94 -10.02 -3.71 6.76
CA ILE A 94 -9.97 -2.49 7.55
C ILE A 94 -9.39 -2.83 8.91
N VAL A 95 -8.41 -2.02 9.30
CA VAL A 95 -7.71 -2.14 10.58
C VAL A 95 -7.87 -0.84 11.36
N ARG A 96 -8.26 -0.97 12.61
CA ARG A 96 -8.20 0.11 13.59
C ARG A 96 -6.84 0.05 14.28
N PRO A 97 -6.05 1.13 14.26
CA PRO A 97 -4.79 1.17 14.96
C PRO A 97 -4.99 1.22 16.48
N LEU A 98 -4.13 0.52 17.21
CA LEU A 98 -4.00 0.59 18.67
C LEU A 98 -2.88 1.55 19.07
N THR A 99 -1.92 1.77 18.17
CA THR A 99 -0.83 2.75 18.30
C THR A 99 -0.81 3.60 17.04
N LEU A 100 -0.30 4.83 17.13
CA LEU A 100 -0.23 5.76 15.98
C LEU A 100 1.21 6.10 15.58
N ASP A 101 2.17 5.73 16.42
CA ASP A 101 3.59 5.98 16.16
C ASP A 101 4.10 5.02 15.10
N VAL A 102 4.46 5.56 13.93
CA VAL A 102 4.97 4.79 12.81
C VAL A 102 6.50 4.69 12.88
N THR A 103 6.98 3.47 12.84
CA THR A 103 8.41 3.17 12.74
C THR A 103 8.65 2.37 11.46
N LEU A 104 9.35 2.97 10.50
CA LEU A 104 9.63 2.35 9.21
C LEU A 104 10.94 1.58 9.23
N PRO A 105 11.02 0.42 8.55
CA PRO A 105 12.23 -0.42 8.51
C PRO A 105 13.42 0.23 7.81
N SER A 106 13.20 1.18 6.91
CA SER A 106 14.25 1.82 6.11
C SER A 106 14.14 3.34 6.11
N PRO A 107 15.27 4.07 6.21
CA PRO A 107 15.25 5.53 6.28
C PRO A 107 14.82 6.22 4.98
N ASP A 108 14.80 5.51 3.86
CA ASP A 108 14.33 6.01 2.56
C ASP A 108 12.85 5.72 2.29
N GLN A 109 12.16 5.04 3.21
CA GLN A 109 10.70 4.92 3.22
C GLN A 109 10.07 6.18 3.82
N ALA A 110 8.77 6.36 3.58
CA ALA A 110 7.98 7.42 4.19
C ALA A 110 6.56 6.92 4.48
N HIS A 111 5.88 7.61 5.39
CA HIS A 111 4.46 7.36 5.65
C HIS A 111 3.69 8.66 5.72
N LEU A 112 2.39 8.58 5.47
CA LEU A 112 1.45 9.68 5.62
C LEU A 112 0.12 9.15 6.17
N TRP A 113 -0.47 9.91 7.07
CA TRP A 113 -1.88 9.82 7.38
C TRP A 113 -2.61 10.80 6.45
N ALA A 114 -3.17 10.30 5.36
CA ALA A 114 -3.75 11.10 4.29
C ALA A 114 -5.27 11.01 4.28
N ARG A 115 -5.93 12.11 3.95
CA ARG A 115 -7.35 12.08 3.67
C ARG A 115 -7.60 11.38 2.33
N PRO A 116 -8.70 10.63 2.17
CA PRO A 116 -9.00 9.94 0.93
C PRO A 116 -8.98 10.83 -0.31
N ALA A 117 -9.41 12.07 -0.19
CA ALA A 117 -9.42 13.04 -1.29
C ALA A 117 -8.02 13.46 -1.77
N GLU A 118 -6.99 13.27 -0.94
CA GLU A 118 -5.60 13.68 -1.22
C GLU A 118 -4.78 12.56 -1.87
N LEU A 119 -5.27 11.31 -1.80
CA LEU A 119 -4.49 10.13 -2.17
C LEU A 119 -4.05 10.13 -3.64
N ALA A 120 -4.90 10.59 -4.55
CA ALA A 120 -4.56 10.68 -5.96
C ALA A 120 -3.47 11.74 -6.24
N GLU A 121 -3.53 12.88 -5.55
CA GLU A 121 -2.54 13.97 -5.67
C GLU A 121 -1.18 13.57 -5.06
N ILE A 122 -1.19 12.72 -4.03
CA ILE A 122 0.01 12.14 -3.42
C ILE A 122 0.69 11.15 -4.38
N GLY A 123 -0.07 10.59 -5.33
CA GLY A 123 0.44 9.62 -6.30
C GLY A 123 0.25 8.17 -5.85
N VAL A 124 -0.77 7.90 -5.03
CA VAL A 124 -1.22 6.52 -4.78
C VAL A 124 -1.75 5.96 -6.09
N ASP A 125 -1.30 4.76 -6.46
CA ASP A 125 -1.68 4.14 -7.72
C ASP A 125 -3.15 3.70 -7.75
N ALA A 126 -3.68 3.49 -8.97
CA ALA A 126 -5.09 3.16 -9.19
C ALA A 126 -5.55 1.88 -8.46
N TYR A 127 -4.66 0.90 -8.31
CA TYR A 127 -4.96 -0.35 -7.60
C TYR A 127 -5.17 -0.09 -6.10
N ASN A 128 -4.23 0.60 -5.46
CA ASN A 128 -4.33 0.96 -4.04
C ASN A 128 -5.51 1.92 -3.77
N LEU A 129 -5.78 2.87 -4.69
CA LEU A 129 -6.98 3.73 -4.59
C LEU A 129 -8.26 2.90 -4.59
N GLU A 130 -8.36 1.88 -5.45
CA GLU A 130 -9.53 1.00 -5.49
C GLU A 130 -9.67 0.15 -4.23
N VAL A 131 -8.56 -0.41 -3.71
CA VAL A 131 -8.53 -1.14 -2.43
C VAL A 131 -9.05 -0.27 -1.28
N ILE A 132 -8.57 0.98 -1.20
CA ILE A 132 -9.00 1.93 -0.17
C ILE A 132 -10.48 2.31 -0.39
N ARG A 133 -10.92 2.57 -1.63
CA ARG A 133 -12.30 2.89 -1.95
C ARG A 133 -13.27 1.79 -1.54
N GLN A 134 -12.94 0.53 -1.83
CA GLN A 134 -13.73 -0.63 -1.42
C GLN A 134 -13.80 -0.74 0.10
N ALA A 135 -12.66 -0.59 0.77
CA ALA A 135 -12.59 -0.62 2.22
C ALA A 135 -13.48 0.46 2.87
N LEU A 136 -13.59 1.63 2.26
CA LEU A 136 -14.41 2.74 2.75
C LEU A 136 -15.88 2.68 2.26
N GLY A 137 -16.31 1.54 1.72
CA GLY A 137 -17.69 1.34 1.25
C GLY A 137 -18.07 2.22 0.06
N GLY A 138 -17.11 2.50 -0.82
CA GLY A 138 -17.28 3.36 -1.99
C GLY A 138 -17.25 4.86 -1.69
N ARG A 139 -17.12 5.26 -0.43
CA ARG A 139 -17.08 6.67 0.00
C ARG A 139 -15.63 7.08 0.30
N LEU A 140 -15.06 7.90 -0.55
CA LEU A 140 -13.74 8.51 -0.33
C LEU A 140 -13.85 9.88 0.38
N ASP A 141 -14.98 10.17 1.02
CA ASP A 141 -15.20 11.42 1.74
C ASP A 141 -15.01 11.29 3.26
N ALA A 142 -14.75 12.40 3.90
CA ALA A 142 -14.56 12.46 5.37
C ALA A 142 -15.82 12.05 6.14
N ALA A 143 -17.02 12.14 5.53
CA ALA A 143 -18.28 11.75 6.16
C ALA A 143 -18.42 10.22 6.20
N GLY A 144 -18.01 9.52 5.12
CA GLY A 144 -17.98 8.07 5.05
C GLY A 144 -17.02 7.46 6.08
N LEU A 145 -15.83 8.04 6.23
CA LEU A 145 -14.85 7.64 7.24
C LEU A 145 -15.36 7.82 8.66
N ARG A 146 -15.96 8.98 8.97
CA ARG A 146 -16.56 9.25 10.29
C ARG A 146 -17.73 8.32 10.59
N ALA A 147 -18.57 8.01 9.60
CA ALA A 147 -19.66 7.07 9.76
C ALA A 147 -19.18 5.65 10.06
N MET A 148 -18.05 5.24 9.49
CA MET A 148 -17.43 3.94 9.77
C MET A 148 -16.84 3.90 11.19
N THR A 149 -16.13 4.94 11.62
CA THR A 149 -15.58 5.02 12.98
C THR A 149 -16.67 5.17 14.04
N ALA A 150 -17.79 5.86 13.74
CA ALA A 150 -18.93 6.02 14.66
C ALA A 150 -19.75 4.74 14.88
N ARG A 151 -19.79 3.82 13.90
CA ARG A 151 -20.45 2.51 14.06
C ARG A 151 -19.78 1.60 15.09
N PHE A 152 -18.53 1.87 15.38
CA PHE A 152 -17.75 1.13 16.36
C PHE A 152 -17.58 2.01 17.60
N ARG A 153 -18.57 1.98 18.52
CA ARG A 153 -18.46 2.63 19.84
C ARG A 153 -17.29 2.00 20.59
N TYR A 154 -16.19 2.75 20.67
CA TYR A 154 -15.02 2.37 21.45
C TYR A 154 -14.89 3.28 22.66
N PRO A 155 -14.39 2.75 23.80
CA PRO A 155 -13.91 3.64 24.85
C PRO A 155 -12.83 4.53 24.24
N ALA A 156 -12.89 5.83 24.55
CA ALA A 156 -11.89 6.77 24.09
C ALA A 156 -10.48 6.23 24.40
N PRO A 157 -9.54 6.25 23.45
CA PRO A 157 -8.16 5.98 23.77
C PRO A 157 -7.68 7.01 24.80
N PRO A 158 -6.72 6.67 25.68
CA PRO A 158 -6.11 7.66 26.55
C PRO A 158 -5.67 8.84 25.66
N SER A 159 -5.94 10.06 26.11
CA SER A 159 -5.74 11.32 25.38
C SER A 159 -4.32 11.40 24.80
N PHE A 160 -4.16 10.98 23.57
CA PHE A 160 -2.95 11.24 22.79
C PHE A 160 -3.07 12.64 22.20
N SER A 161 -2.05 13.45 22.41
CA SER A 161 -1.91 14.74 21.75
C SER A 161 -2.06 14.53 20.23
N SER A 162 -2.95 15.28 19.61
CA SER A 162 -3.16 15.23 18.16
C SER A 162 -1.81 15.21 17.43
N PRO A 163 -1.58 14.33 16.48
CA PRO A 163 -0.39 14.38 15.67
C PRO A 163 -0.31 15.79 15.08
N LYS A 164 0.80 16.47 15.32
CA LYS A 164 1.03 17.81 14.75
C LYS A 164 0.85 17.65 13.24
N THR A 165 -0.21 18.25 12.73
CA THR A 165 -0.42 18.42 11.29
C THR A 165 0.85 19.10 10.79
N LEU A 166 1.71 18.38 10.11
CA LEU A 166 2.83 18.98 9.44
C LEU A 166 2.24 19.99 8.45
N PRO A 167 2.69 21.27 8.48
CA PRO A 167 2.26 22.21 7.47
C PRO A 167 2.60 21.59 6.12
N ALA A 168 1.70 21.71 5.16
CA ALA A 168 1.90 21.26 3.80
C ALA A 168 3.24 21.77 3.28
N ARG A 169 4.29 21.00 3.51
CA ARG A 169 5.58 21.26 2.91
C ARG A 169 5.37 21.02 1.44
N ARG A 170 5.40 22.09 0.65
CA ARG A 170 5.49 22.00 -0.80
C ARG A 170 6.55 20.96 -1.10
N VAL A 171 6.12 19.80 -1.55
CA VAL A 171 6.98 18.79 -2.14
C VAL A 171 7.60 19.50 -3.33
N ARG A 172 8.87 19.91 -3.24
CA ARG A 172 9.62 20.29 -4.41
C ARG A 172 9.59 19.05 -5.30
N GLN A 173 8.84 19.16 -6.38
CA GLN A 173 8.96 18.23 -7.49
C GLN A 173 10.38 18.42 -8.04
N ASP A 174 11.33 17.63 -7.57
CA ASP A 174 12.53 17.37 -8.33
C ASP A 174 12.08 16.63 -9.58
N ARG A 175 11.79 17.43 -10.60
CA ARG A 175 11.61 16.96 -11.97
C ARG A 175 12.96 16.38 -12.42
N ARG A 176 13.19 15.11 -12.14
CA ARG A 176 14.10 14.33 -12.97
C ARG A 176 13.32 13.93 -14.20
N PRO A 177 13.88 14.17 -15.41
CA PRO A 177 13.20 13.80 -16.63
C PRO A 177 12.96 12.29 -16.65
N ALA A 178 11.78 11.90 -17.08
CA ALA A 178 11.44 10.54 -17.41
C ALA A 178 12.48 10.00 -18.40
N ALA A 179 13.26 9.04 -17.98
CA ALA A 179 14.00 8.17 -18.86
C ALA A 179 13.02 7.13 -19.44
N ALA A 180 12.09 7.60 -20.26
CA ALA A 180 11.42 6.83 -21.27
C ALA A 180 12.23 7.06 -22.53
N GLU A 181 12.72 5.98 -23.10
CA GLU A 181 13.40 5.83 -24.40
C GLU A 181 14.81 5.30 -24.28
N SER A 182 14.92 3.99 -24.33
CA SER A 182 16.00 3.26 -25.03
C SER A 182 15.86 1.75 -24.81
N TRP A 183 14.79 1.15 -25.36
CA TRP A 183 14.66 -0.30 -25.50
C TRP A 183 14.61 -0.73 -26.97
N ALA A 184 15.32 -0.05 -27.84
CA ALA A 184 15.45 -0.46 -29.22
C ALA A 184 16.86 -0.13 -29.70
N ALA A 185 17.78 -1.09 -29.58
CA ALA A 185 18.89 -1.36 -30.52
C ALA A 185 20.03 -2.04 -29.78
N ASP A 186 20.00 -3.37 -29.73
CA ASP A 186 21.23 -4.16 -29.92
C ASP A 186 20.85 -5.56 -30.41
N ARG A 187 20.75 -5.70 -31.72
CA ARG A 187 20.80 -7.00 -32.41
C ARG A 187 22.23 -7.23 -32.85
N PRO A 188 22.94 -8.27 -32.39
CA PRO A 188 24.22 -8.60 -32.93
C PRO A 188 24.05 -9.17 -34.35
N ALA A 189 24.81 -8.61 -35.27
CA ALA A 189 24.89 -9.01 -36.67
C ALA A 189 25.30 -10.48 -36.80
N ARG A 190 24.47 -11.28 -37.48
CA ARG A 190 24.82 -12.63 -37.91
C ARG A 190 25.93 -12.54 -38.96
N ARG A 191 27.14 -12.98 -38.63
CA ARG A 191 28.19 -13.27 -39.59
C ARG A 191 27.76 -14.48 -40.42
N ARG A 192 27.56 -14.26 -41.72
CA ARG A 192 27.56 -15.33 -42.74
C ARG A 192 28.98 -15.86 -42.85
N ARG A 193 29.17 -17.15 -42.69
CA ARG A 193 30.35 -17.86 -43.18
C ARG A 193 29.97 -18.49 -44.52
N SER A 194 30.79 -18.18 -45.49
CA SER A 194 30.92 -18.84 -46.80
C SER A 194 31.42 -20.28 -46.65
#